data_1be2e901fa15676c6ab1d0d9f64557bd
#
_entry.id   1be2e901fa15676c6ab1d0d9f64557bd
#
_cell.length_a   1.000
_cell.length_b   1.000
_cell.length_c   1.000
_cell.angle_alpha   90.00
_cell.angle_beta   90.00
_cell.angle_gamma   90.00
#
_symmetry.space_group_name_H-M   'P 1'
#
loop_
_entity.id
_entity.type
_entity.pdbx_description
1 polymer ?
#
loop_
_entity_poly.entity_id
_entity_poly.type
_entity_poly.pdbx_seq_one_letter_code
_entity_poly.pdbx_strand_id
1 'polypeptide(L)'
;PYRRQRQMCIRDSANFAERVLPARSVANLYPMNYSGKTDPKGFFIGRDRFGSNIIVDFDRRASDKTNASALILGNTGQGKSYLLKLLLCNVREAGKSVISLDSEHEMEDECRALGGCFLDYLSGQYRINLLEPRCWDDGSGPEDPDAPDAFRGTLLSQHISFLRDVFRVYKGFDTPHIDTLELMVESLYKKWNITDRTDFAGMQPTDYPILSDLYDAIQESYDHYEAADSLYPREMLRDLLLGLHSMCRGADARFFNGHTNIDRSKFLVFCVKGLDNMAENLRNTLLFSLLSYMSDQLLTLGNSVAAIDELYLWLSDPTVITYIRNALKRVRKKESALFLASQNLEDFTQPGIRELTRPLFSIPVHQFIFSGGNVDKKFFMDNLQLEESEYALIRDPQRGSCLYKCGNERYLLQVQAPEYKQALFGTAGGR
;
A
#
# COMPACT_ATOMS: atom_id res chain seq x y z
N PRO A 1 -62.32 -35.43 15.86
CA PRO A 1 -62.45 -36.33 14.69
C PRO A 1 -61.69 -35.84 13.48
N TYR A 2 -61.71 -34.54 13.17
CA TYR A 2 -61.03 -33.97 11.97
C TYR A 2 -59.50 -34.07 11.95
N ARG A 3 -58.84 -34.03 13.10
CA ARG A 3 -57.38 -34.18 13.17
C ARG A 3 -56.88 -35.60 12.92
N ARG A 4 -57.67 -36.61 13.33
CA ARG A 4 -57.32 -38.02 13.07
C ARG A 4 -57.52 -38.42 11.61
N GLN A 5 -58.52 -37.89 10.94
CA GLN A 5 -58.72 -38.15 9.51
C GLN A 5 -57.62 -37.52 8.62
N ARG A 6 -57.12 -36.32 8.95
CA ARG A 6 -55.99 -35.73 8.20
C ARG A 6 -54.68 -36.51 8.38
N GLN A 7 -54.46 -37.08 9.56
CA GLN A 7 -53.30 -37.95 9.77
C GLN A 7 -53.40 -39.28 9.03
N MET A 8 -54.63 -39.83 8.88
CA MET A 8 -54.84 -41.04 8.07
C MET A 8 -54.64 -40.76 6.58
N CYS A 9 -55.15 -39.70 6.04
CA CYS A 9 -54.96 -39.37 4.60
C CYS A 9 -53.49 -39.13 4.20
N ILE A 10 -52.67 -38.65 5.10
CA ILE A 10 -51.22 -38.48 4.83
C ILE A 10 -50.48 -39.84 4.89
N ARG A 11 -51.00 -40.83 5.68
CA ARG A 11 -50.47 -42.18 5.74
C ARG A 11 -50.89 -43.07 4.57
N ASP A 12 -52.07 -42.85 4.01
CA ASP A 12 -52.62 -43.66 2.90
C ASP A 12 -52.02 -43.26 1.52
N SER A 13 -51.37 -42.12 1.39
CA SER A 13 -50.45 -41.90 0.27
C SER A 13 -49.08 -42.52 0.56
N ALA A 14 -49.10 -43.84 0.85
CA ALA A 14 -47.89 -44.59 1.14
C ALA A 14 -46.93 -44.55 -0.07
N ASN A 15 -45.93 -43.68 0.01
CA ASN A 15 -44.78 -43.84 -0.80
C ASN A 15 -44.08 -45.16 -0.39
N PHE A 16 -44.11 -46.16 -1.27
CA PHE A 16 -43.41 -47.43 -1.09
C PHE A 16 -41.89 -47.27 -0.84
N ALA A 17 -41.38 -46.03 -0.77
CA ALA A 17 -40.02 -45.64 -0.49
C ALA A 17 -39.83 -44.95 0.86
N GLU A 18 -40.77 -45.09 1.80
CA GLU A 18 -40.63 -44.52 3.15
C GLU A 18 -39.41 -45.13 3.85
N ARG A 19 -38.41 -44.33 4.13
CA ARG A 19 -37.18 -44.71 4.85
C ARG A 19 -37.07 -43.90 6.13
N VAL A 20 -36.83 -44.59 7.23
CA VAL A 20 -36.50 -43.95 8.50
C VAL A 20 -35.07 -43.42 8.40
N LEU A 21 -34.91 -42.11 8.36
CA LEU A 21 -33.59 -41.51 8.41
C LEU A 21 -33.33 -40.97 9.83
N PRO A 22 -32.14 -41.26 10.40
CA PRO A 22 -31.75 -40.60 11.66
C PRO A 22 -31.82 -39.08 11.53
N ALA A 23 -32.22 -38.40 12.59
CA ALA A 23 -32.36 -36.93 12.61
C ALA A 23 -31.06 -36.20 12.14
N ARG A 24 -29.89 -36.79 12.44
CA ARG A 24 -28.60 -36.32 12.00
C ARG A 24 -28.44 -36.39 10.46
N SER A 25 -28.97 -37.43 9.84
CA SER A 25 -28.93 -37.58 8.38
C SER A 25 -29.92 -36.61 7.70
N VAL A 26 -31.09 -36.38 8.33
CA VAL A 26 -32.05 -35.39 7.84
C VAL A 26 -31.48 -33.97 7.95
N ALA A 27 -30.78 -33.65 9.03
CA ALA A 27 -30.11 -32.35 9.20
C ALA A 27 -29.04 -32.10 8.11
N ASN A 28 -28.34 -33.15 7.66
CA ASN A 28 -27.37 -33.04 6.56
C ASN A 28 -28.01 -32.85 5.17
N LEU A 29 -29.32 -33.18 5.04
CA LEU A 29 -30.09 -32.94 3.81
C LEU A 29 -30.72 -31.54 3.76
N TYR A 30 -30.53 -30.74 4.82
CA TYR A 30 -31.11 -29.40 4.90
C TYR A 30 -30.36 -28.48 3.90
N PRO A 31 -31.08 -27.94 2.89
CA PRO A 31 -30.41 -27.24 1.78
C PRO A 31 -30.02 -25.80 2.12
N MET A 32 -30.32 -25.33 3.31
CA MET A 32 -30.08 -23.94 3.72
C MET A 32 -28.70 -23.80 4.39
N ASN A 33 -27.64 -24.14 3.68
CA ASN A 33 -26.28 -23.84 4.10
C ASN A 33 -25.92 -22.43 3.62
N TYR A 34 -25.96 -21.47 4.52
CA TYR A 34 -25.38 -20.16 4.28
C TYR A 34 -23.89 -20.23 4.59
N SER A 35 -23.06 -20.13 3.57
CA SER A 35 -21.60 -20.14 3.69
C SER A 35 -20.97 -18.77 3.47
N GLY A 36 -21.80 -17.77 3.19
CA GLY A 36 -21.36 -16.40 2.93
C GLY A 36 -20.84 -15.67 4.16
N LYS A 37 -20.37 -14.45 3.94
CA LYS A 37 -19.95 -13.52 4.99
C LYS A 37 -20.80 -12.27 4.91
N THR A 38 -21.35 -11.84 6.05
CA THR A 38 -22.13 -10.61 6.13
C THR A 38 -21.70 -9.80 7.34
N ASP A 39 -20.81 -8.86 7.14
CA ASP A 39 -20.46 -7.89 8.17
C ASP A 39 -21.48 -6.72 8.14
N PRO A 40 -21.99 -6.25 9.31
CA PRO A 40 -23.10 -5.28 9.36
C PRO A 40 -22.84 -3.93 8.66
N LYS A 41 -21.60 -3.49 8.63
CA LYS A 41 -21.16 -2.25 7.95
C LYS A 41 -20.32 -2.54 6.72
N GLY A 42 -20.37 -3.76 6.21
CA GLY A 42 -19.55 -4.21 5.12
C GLY A 42 -20.06 -3.79 3.75
N PHE A 43 -19.18 -3.90 2.78
CA PHE A 43 -19.47 -3.72 1.37
C PHE A 43 -19.41 -5.04 0.62
N PHE A 44 -20.27 -5.19 -0.36
CA PHE A 44 -20.32 -6.35 -1.22
C PHE A 44 -19.06 -6.40 -2.11
N ILE A 45 -18.37 -7.56 -2.11
CA ILE A 45 -17.18 -7.79 -2.93
C ILE A 45 -17.34 -8.96 -3.90
N GLY A 46 -18.43 -9.72 -3.79
CA GLY A 46 -18.69 -10.86 -4.65
C GLY A 46 -19.50 -11.94 -3.97
N ARG A 47 -19.43 -13.14 -4.51
CA ARG A 47 -20.15 -14.30 -4.01
C ARG A 47 -19.20 -15.48 -3.77
N ASP A 48 -19.58 -16.36 -2.89
CA ASP A 48 -18.89 -17.63 -2.73
C ASP A 48 -19.33 -18.65 -3.80
N ARG A 49 -18.72 -19.84 -3.78
CA ARG A 49 -19.03 -20.93 -4.71
C ARG A 49 -20.48 -21.42 -4.65
N PHE A 50 -21.21 -21.10 -3.60
CA PHE A 50 -22.62 -21.50 -3.40
C PHE A 50 -23.58 -20.35 -3.76
N GLY A 51 -23.07 -19.23 -4.25
CA GLY A 51 -23.85 -18.05 -4.60
C GLY A 51 -24.20 -17.15 -3.42
N SER A 52 -23.71 -17.43 -2.21
CA SER A 52 -23.91 -16.58 -1.03
C SER A 52 -23.09 -15.32 -1.13
N ASN A 53 -23.63 -14.20 -0.67
CA ASN A 53 -22.96 -12.92 -0.72
C ASN A 53 -21.76 -12.88 0.25
N ILE A 54 -20.68 -12.24 -0.20
CA ILE A 54 -19.53 -11.89 0.62
C ILE A 54 -19.54 -10.37 0.80
N ILE A 55 -19.89 -9.95 2.02
CA ILE A 55 -19.99 -8.55 2.45
C ILE A 55 -18.97 -8.36 3.56
N VAL A 56 -18.00 -7.48 3.33
CA VAL A 56 -16.82 -7.33 4.19
C VAL A 56 -16.72 -5.90 4.72
N ASP A 57 -16.55 -5.80 6.03
CA ASP A 57 -16.14 -4.59 6.71
C ASP A 57 -14.63 -4.70 7.02
N PHE A 58 -13.81 -3.96 6.28
CA PHE A 58 -12.36 -3.96 6.45
C PHE A 58 -11.91 -3.36 7.78
N ASP A 59 -12.74 -2.52 8.39
CA ASP A 59 -12.43 -1.88 9.67
C ASP A 59 -12.86 -2.70 10.88
N ARG A 60 -13.59 -3.80 10.67
CA ARG A 60 -14.01 -4.69 11.73
C ARG A 60 -12.81 -5.34 12.41
N ARG A 61 -12.62 -5.04 13.69
CA ARG A 61 -11.55 -5.61 14.51
C ARG A 61 -12.05 -6.81 15.30
N ALA A 62 -11.19 -7.83 15.40
CA ALA A 62 -11.38 -9.02 16.21
C ALA A 62 -10.01 -9.54 16.65
N SER A 63 -9.98 -10.58 17.48
CA SER A 63 -8.72 -11.19 17.95
C SER A 63 -7.83 -11.67 16.80
N ASP A 64 -8.43 -12.14 15.70
CA ASP A 64 -7.77 -12.61 14.47
C ASP A 64 -7.76 -11.55 13.35
N LYS A 65 -8.31 -10.35 13.57
CA LYS A 65 -8.44 -9.25 12.58
C LYS A 65 -7.89 -7.96 13.16
N THR A 66 -6.57 -7.83 13.13
CA THR A 66 -5.85 -6.76 13.84
C THR A 66 -5.67 -5.47 13.03
N ASN A 67 -5.85 -5.51 11.71
CA ASN A 67 -5.71 -4.36 10.80
C ASN A 67 -6.65 -4.50 9.59
N ALA A 68 -6.74 -3.42 8.79
CA ALA A 68 -7.55 -3.35 7.58
C ALA A 68 -6.74 -3.55 6.28
N SER A 69 -5.44 -3.82 6.40
CA SER A 69 -4.57 -3.93 5.23
C SER A 69 -4.89 -5.17 4.41
N ALA A 70 -4.76 -5.05 3.09
CA ALA A 70 -5.05 -6.11 2.15
C ALA A 70 -3.83 -6.45 1.28
N LEU A 71 -3.73 -7.72 0.91
CA LEU A 71 -2.78 -8.25 -0.05
C LEU A 71 -3.54 -8.95 -1.17
N ILE A 72 -3.24 -8.59 -2.41
CA ILE A 72 -3.86 -9.15 -3.61
C ILE A 72 -2.75 -9.77 -4.46
N LEU A 73 -2.75 -11.09 -4.58
CA LEU A 73 -1.73 -11.84 -5.33
C LEU A 73 -2.36 -12.67 -6.45
N GLY A 74 -1.72 -12.71 -7.60
CA GLY A 74 -2.11 -13.57 -8.71
C GLY A 74 -1.58 -13.08 -10.05
N ASN A 75 -1.55 -13.96 -11.02
CA ASN A 75 -0.99 -13.67 -12.34
C ASN A 75 -1.81 -12.62 -13.12
N THR A 76 -1.24 -12.12 -14.20
CA THR A 76 -1.90 -11.16 -15.10
C THR A 76 -3.21 -11.71 -15.65
N GLY A 77 -4.21 -10.84 -15.81
CA GLY A 77 -5.50 -11.20 -16.43
C GLY A 77 -6.49 -11.93 -15.53
N GLN A 78 -6.15 -12.22 -14.28
CA GLN A 78 -7.04 -12.94 -13.35
C GLN A 78 -8.07 -12.06 -12.65
N GLY A 79 -7.97 -10.73 -12.76
CA GLY A 79 -8.95 -9.79 -12.20
C GLY A 79 -8.48 -9.03 -10.95
N LYS A 80 -7.16 -8.97 -10.69
CA LYS A 80 -6.60 -8.21 -9.56
C LYS A 80 -6.98 -6.72 -9.60
N SER A 81 -6.71 -6.06 -10.72
CA SER A 81 -7.05 -4.62 -10.89
C SER A 81 -8.55 -4.37 -10.76
N TYR A 82 -9.40 -5.30 -11.25
CA TYR A 82 -10.85 -5.20 -11.05
C TYR A 82 -11.23 -5.29 -9.56
N LEU A 83 -10.64 -6.23 -8.83
CA LEU A 83 -10.85 -6.31 -7.38
C LEU A 83 -10.33 -5.06 -6.68
N LEU A 84 -9.12 -4.59 -7.02
CA LEU A 84 -8.54 -3.40 -6.41
C LEU A 84 -9.44 -2.18 -6.61
N LYS A 85 -9.93 -1.93 -7.82
CA LYS A 85 -10.91 -0.87 -8.12
C LYS A 85 -12.15 -1.02 -7.25
N LEU A 86 -12.74 -2.21 -7.16
CA LEU A 86 -13.90 -2.45 -6.30
C LEU A 86 -13.63 -2.11 -4.83
N LEU A 87 -12.46 -2.51 -4.33
CA LEU A 87 -12.08 -2.21 -2.95
C LEU A 87 -11.89 -0.71 -2.71
N LEU A 88 -11.27 0.00 -3.65
CA LEU A 88 -11.06 1.45 -3.54
C LEU A 88 -12.38 2.23 -3.63
N CYS A 89 -13.31 1.82 -4.50
CA CYS A 89 -14.67 2.33 -4.50
C CYS A 89 -15.35 2.15 -3.13
N ASN A 90 -15.25 0.94 -2.55
CA ASN A 90 -15.87 0.64 -1.25
C ASN A 90 -15.26 1.50 -0.13
N VAL A 91 -13.96 1.65 -0.12
CA VAL A 91 -13.21 2.51 0.82
C VAL A 91 -13.66 3.96 0.70
N ARG A 92 -13.81 4.44 -0.54
CA ARG A 92 -14.26 5.81 -0.81
C ARG A 92 -15.70 6.03 -0.39
N GLU A 93 -16.59 5.05 -0.61
CA GLU A 93 -17.99 5.05 -0.17
C GLU A 93 -18.10 5.03 1.37
N ALA A 94 -17.16 4.37 2.06
CA ALA A 94 -17.03 4.43 3.51
C ALA A 94 -16.56 5.81 4.03
N GLY A 95 -16.27 6.78 3.15
CA GLY A 95 -15.86 8.13 3.51
C GLY A 95 -14.36 8.31 3.74
N LYS A 96 -13.55 7.27 3.53
CA LYS A 96 -12.09 7.33 3.69
C LYS A 96 -11.41 8.06 2.53
N SER A 97 -10.24 8.59 2.79
CA SER A 97 -9.34 9.09 1.74
C SER A 97 -8.57 7.93 1.10
N VAL A 98 -8.34 8.03 -0.19
CA VAL A 98 -7.62 7.04 -0.99
C VAL A 98 -6.44 7.70 -1.68
N ILE A 99 -5.27 7.05 -1.61
CA ILE A 99 -4.10 7.39 -2.41
C ILE A 99 -3.67 6.13 -3.13
N SER A 100 -3.68 6.13 -4.45
CA SER A 100 -3.32 4.95 -5.25
C SER A 100 -2.15 5.23 -6.17
N LEU A 101 -1.29 4.24 -6.33
CA LEU A 101 -0.27 4.20 -7.38
C LEU A 101 -0.78 3.32 -8.50
N ASP A 102 -0.77 3.86 -9.70
CA ASP A 102 -1.24 3.22 -10.92
C ASP A 102 -0.08 3.08 -11.91
N SER A 103 0.44 1.88 -12.05
CA SER A 103 1.57 1.58 -12.92
C SER A 103 1.17 1.36 -14.38
N GLU A 104 -0.10 1.00 -14.64
CA GLU A 104 -0.59 0.63 -15.96
C GLU A 104 -1.52 1.67 -16.59
N HIS A 105 -1.83 2.75 -15.90
CA HIS A 105 -2.80 3.77 -16.31
C HIS A 105 -4.23 3.20 -16.47
N GLU A 106 -4.65 2.46 -15.47
CA GLU A 106 -5.97 1.80 -15.48
C GLU A 106 -7.01 2.51 -14.60
N MET A 107 -6.58 3.39 -13.68
CA MET A 107 -7.47 3.98 -12.65
C MET A 107 -8.00 5.38 -13.00
N GLU A 108 -7.69 5.93 -14.16
CA GLU A 108 -8.06 7.31 -14.53
C GLU A 108 -9.57 7.52 -14.54
N ASP A 109 -10.31 6.63 -15.22
CA ASP A 109 -11.77 6.74 -15.34
C ASP A 109 -12.46 6.66 -13.98
N GLU A 110 -12.06 5.69 -13.16
CA GLU A 110 -12.58 5.53 -11.79
C GLU A 110 -12.26 6.76 -10.93
N CYS A 111 -11.03 7.24 -10.97
CA CYS A 111 -10.60 8.41 -10.22
C CYS A 111 -11.45 9.64 -10.57
N ARG A 112 -11.65 9.91 -11.85
CA ARG A 112 -12.47 11.03 -12.33
C ARG A 112 -13.95 10.86 -11.95
N ALA A 113 -14.49 9.65 -12.10
CA ALA A 113 -15.88 9.34 -11.76
C ALA A 113 -16.19 9.53 -10.28
N LEU A 114 -15.19 9.29 -9.41
CA LEU A 114 -15.29 9.51 -7.95
C LEU A 114 -14.93 10.94 -7.52
N GLY A 115 -14.73 11.86 -8.47
CA GLY A 115 -14.36 13.26 -8.18
C GLY A 115 -12.95 13.40 -7.61
N GLY A 116 -12.07 12.48 -7.99
CA GLY A 116 -10.67 12.45 -7.58
C GLY A 116 -9.75 13.25 -8.48
N CYS A 117 -8.47 13.25 -8.11
CA CYS A 117 -7.37 13.87 -8.85
C CYS A 117 -6.44 12.78 -9.39
N PHE A 118 -6.34 12.68 -10.71
CA PHE A 118 -5.43 11.79 -11.41
C PHE A 118 -4.21 12.57 -11.90
N LEU A 119 -3.02 12.17 -11.45
CA LEU A 119 -1.76 12.86 -11.68
C LEU A 119 -0.81 11.98 -12.49
N ASP A 120 -0.47 12.39 -13.69
CA ASP A 120 0.67 11.82 -14.42
C ASP A 120 1.97 12.32 -13.79
N TYR A 121 2.49 11.52 -12.84
CA TYR A 121 3.65 11.91 -12.03
C TYR A 121 4.93 11.99 -12.87
N LEU A 122 5.05 11.19 -13.92
CA LEU A 122 6.23 11.18 -14.78
C LEU A 122 6.24 12.31 -15.83
N SER A 123 5.15 13.07 -15.97
CA SER A 123 5.12 14.28 -16.81
C SER A 123 6.08 15.38 -16.33
N GLY A 124 6.45 15.36 -15.04
CA GLY A 124 7.26 16.42 -14.41
C GLY A 124 6.47 17.70 -14.09
N GLN A 125 5.14 17.68 -14.22
CA GLN A 125 4.28 18.80 -13.83
C GLN A 125 4.03 18.81 -12.32
N TYR A 126 3.97 17.61 -11.71
CA TYR A 126 3.71 17.41 -10.30
C TYR A 126 5.00 17.09 -9.56
N ARG A 127 5.17 17.70 -8.38
CA ARG A 127 6.38 17.56 -7.58
C ARG A 127 6.02 17.32 -6.12
N ILE A 128 6.86 16.56 -5.48
CA ILE A 128 6.88 16.35 -4.05
C ILE A 128 8.22 16.88 -3.56
N ASN A 129 8.21 17.96 -2.80
CA ASN A 129 9.41 18.54 -2.25
C ASN A 129 10.04 17.55 -1.25
N LEU A 130 11.26 17.10 -1.54
CA LEU A 130 11.98 16.19 -0.66
C LEU A 130 12.43 16.87 0.64
N LEU A 131 12.62 18.19 0.65
CA LEU A 131 13.02 18.96 1.83
C LEU A 131 11.84 19.44 2.68
N GLU A 132 10.61 19.10 2.35
CA GLU A 132 9.44 19.32 3.17
C GLU A 132 9.33 18.20 4.21
N PRO A 133 9.52 18.48 5.52
CA PRO A 133 9.47 17.49 6.59
C PRO A 133 8.14 16.74 6.62
N ARG A 134 8.22 15.40 6.65
CA ARG A 134 7.06 14.50 6.61
C ARG A 134 7.07 13.56 7.78
N CYS A 135 5.87 13.18 8.20
CA CYS A 135 5.69 12.26 9.30
C CYS A 135 5.96 10.82 8.86
N TRP A 136 6.93 10.17 9.49
CA TRP A 136 7.25 8.76 9.33
C TRP A 136 6.87 7.93 10.55
N ASP A 137 6.75 8.59 11.70
CA ASP A 137 6.38 8.00 12.96
C ASP A 137 5.47 8.95 13.73
N ASP A 138 4.31 8.48 14.12
CA ASP A 138 3.33 9.27 14.90
C ASP A 138 3.76 9.51 16.36
N GLY A 139 5.03 9.23 16.69
CA GLY A 139 5.56 9.35 18.05
C GLY A 139 5.09 8.25 19.01
N SER A 140 4.26 7.31 18.53
CA SER A 140 3.93 6.11 19.28
C SER A 140 5.11 5.13 19.13
N GLY A 141 6.09 5.21 20.03
CA GLY A 141 7.20 4.27 20.14
C GLY A 141 6.76 2.80 20.19
N PRO A 142 7.70 1.84 20.28
CA PRO A 142 7.35 0.45 20.50
C PRO A 142 6.38 0.35 21.68
N GLU A 143 5.53 -0.67 21.69
CA GLU A 143 4.43 -0.89 22.66
C GLU A 143 4.87 -0.97 24.13
N ASP A 144 6.01 -0.41 24.46
CA ASP A 144 6.51 -0.28 25.84
C ASP A 144 6.04 1.07 26.40
N PRO A 145 4.99 1.09 27.24
CA PRO A 145 4.52 2.29 27.90
C PRO A 145 5.58 2.95 28.80
N ASP A 146 6.62 2.20 29.17
CA ASP A 146 7.69 2.62 30.04
C ASP A 146 8.94 3.08 29.27
N ALA A 147 8.93 3.07 27.93
CA ALA A 147 10.05 3.59 27.15
C ALA A 147 10.20 5.10 27.36
N PRO A 148 11.37 5.59 27.78
CA PRO A 148 11.59 7.01 28.03
C PRO A 148 11.34 7.84 26.75
N ASP A 149 10.67 8.98 26.88
CA ASP A 149 10.43 9.94 25.78
C ASP A 149 11.73 10.41 25.07
N ALA A 150 12.88 10.24 25.70
CA ALA A 150 14.20 10.58 25.20
C ALA A 150 14.63 9.79 23.93
N PHE A 151 13.96 8.69 23.59
CA PHE A 151 14.24 7.90 22.38
C PHE A 151 13.32 8.23 21.18
N ARG A 152 12.41 9.19 21.35
CA ARG A 152 11.55 9.64 20.24
C ARG A 152 12.29 10.73 19.48
N GLY A 153 12.77 10.41 18.28
CA GLY A 153 13.31 11.43 17.37
C GLY A 153 12.24 12.48 17.05
N THR A 154 12.63 13.74 16.91
CA THR A 154 11.75 14.80 16.42
C THR A 154 11.35 14.52 14.97
N LEU A 155 10.27 15.15 14.49
CA LEU A 155 9.85 15.05 13.09
C LEU A 155 10.99 15.44 12.16
N LEU A 156 11.74 16.50 12.49
CA LEU A 156 12.86 16.98 11.70
C LEU A 156 14.01 15.94 11.68
N SER A 157 14.37 15.36 12.81
CA SER A 157 15.45 14.36 12.88
C SER A 157 15.10 13.08 12.11
N GLN A 158 13.85 12.64 12.16
CA GLN A 158 13.36 11.51 11.36
C GLN A 158 13.41 11.83 9.87
N HIS A 159 13.04 13.06 9.50
CA HIS A 159 13.07 13.50 8.12
C HIS A 159 14.50 13.63 7.58
N ILE A 160 15.45 14.13 8.36
CA ILE A 160 16.86 14.16 8.00
C ILE A 160 17.39 12.73 7.77
N SER A 161 17.02 11.79 8.63
CA SER A 161 17.36 10.39 8.43
C SER A 161 16.79 9.83 7.13
N PHE A 162 15.56 10.17 6.78
CA PHE A 162 14.97 9.83 5.50
C PHE A 162 15.76 10.42 4.31
N LEU A 163 16.16 11.68 4.40
CA LEU A 163 16.95 12.32 3.33
C LEU A 163 18.31 11.63 3.12
N ARG A 164 18.96 11.17 4.18
CA ARG A 164 20.19 10.35 4.07
C ARG A 164 19.96 9.12 3.20
N ASP A 165 18.85 8.42 3.41
CA ASP A 165 18.50 7.23 2.63
C ASP A 165 18.17 7.60 1.18
N VAL A 166 17.42 8.67 0.93
CA VAL A 166 17.12 9.17 -0.42
C VAL A 166 18.38 9.45 -1.21
N PHE A 167 19.35 10.17 -0.64
CA PHE A 167 20.57 10.53 -1.33
C PHE A 167 21.49 9.33 -1.57
N ARG A 168 21.50 8.34 -0.66
CA ARG A 168 22.17 7.07 -0.92
C ARG A 168 21.56 6.33 -2.10
N VAL A 169 20.26 6.22 -2.15
CA VAL A 169 19.55 5.54 -3.24
C VAL A 169 19.79 6.26 -4.57
N TYR A 170 19.76 7.60 -4.57
CA TYR A 170 19.92 8.38 -5.79
C TYR A 170 21.31 8.29 -6.42
N LYS A 171 22.39 8.40 -5.62
CA LYS A 171 23.78 8.48 -6.14
C LYS A 171 24.74 7.45 -5.56
N GLY A 172 24.31 6.64 -4.59
CA GLY A 172 25.22 5.72 -3.93
C GLY A 172 26.32 6.41 -3.12
N PHE A 173 26.05 7.60 -2.61
CA PHE A 173 27.01 8.33 -1.77
C PHE A 173 27.44 7.48 -0.57
N ASP A 174 28.73 7.47 -0.28
CA ASP A 174 29.29 6.83 0.90
C ASP A 174 29.00 7.62 2.18
N THR A 175 29.37 7.07 3.32
CA THR A 175 29.06 7.67 4.62
C THR A 175 29.62 9.08 4.78
N PRO A 176 30.90 9.40 4.43
CA PRO A 176 31.42 10.76 4.55
C PRO A 176 30.66 11.80 3.73
N HIS A 177 30.24 11.46 2.51
CA HIS A 177 29.43 12.36 1.68
C HIS A 177 28.04 12.59 2.29
N ILE A 178 27.42 11.53 2.82
CA ILE A 178 26.11 11.62 3.48
C ILE A 178 26.20 12.46 4.76
N ASP A 179 27.24 12.28 5.58
CA ASP A 179 27.40 13.05 6.82
C ASP A 179 27.67 14.54 6.51
N THR A 180 28.43 14.85 5.44
CA THR A 180 28.62 16.22 4.97
C THR A 180 27.30 16.82 4.46
N LEU A 181 26.53 16.05 3.70
CA LEU A 181 25.23 16.50 3.18
C LEU A 181 24.23 16.75 4.32
N GLU A 182 24.25 15.93 5.36
CA GLU A 182 23.45 16.13 6.56
C GLU A 182 23.74 17.49 7.22
N LEU A 183 25.02 17.83 7.40
CA LEU A 183 25.41 19.13 7.92
C LEU A 183 24.92 20.28 7.04
N MET A 184 24.94 20.13 5.72
CA MET A 184 24.43 21.14 4.79
C MET A 184 22.91 21.29 4.92
N VAL A 185 22.18 20.19 5.00
CA VAL A 185 20.71 20.19 5.20
C VAL A 185 20.33 20.82 6.54
N GLU A 186 21.01 20.48 7.63
CA GLU A 186 20.77 21.10 8.93
C GLU A 186 21.04 22.61 8.91
N SER A 187 22.15 23.04 8.27
CA SER A 187 22.45 24.45 8.11
C SER A 187 21.40 25.20 7.31
N LEU A 188 20.91 24.57 6.22
CA LEU A 188 19.83 25.12 5.40
C LEU A 188 18.54 25.29 6.20
N TYR A 189 18.11 24.27 6.96
CA TYR A 189 16.92 24.36 7.80
C TYR A 189 17.05 25.49 8.85
N LYS A 190 18.23 25.65 9.47
CA LYS A 190 18.50 26.75 10.41
C LYS A 190 18.36 28.13 9.73
N LYS A 191 18.86 28.29 8.48
CA LYS A 191 18.70 29.53 7.70
C LYS A 191 17.21 29.83 7.43
N TRP A 192 16.37 28.80 7.30
CA TRP A 192 14.92 28.91 7.11
C TRP A 192 14.11 28.94 8.42
N ASN A 193 14.78 29.06 9.57
CA ASN A 193 14.17 29.03 10.91
C ASN A 193 13.38 27.75 11.20
N ILE A 194 13.72 26.64 10.54
CA ILE A 194 13.15 25.32 10.77
C ILE A 194 14.04 24.58 11.78
N THR A 195 13.48 24.20 12.92
CA THR A 195 14.18 23.55 14.03
C THR A 195 13.33 22.42 14.59
N ASP A 196 13.88 21.65 15.52
CA ASP A 196 13.13 20.58 16.23
C ASP A 196 11.91 21.09 17.01
N ARG A 197 11.82 22.40 17.26
CA ARG A 197 10.70 23.04 17.95
C ARG A 197 9.68 23.67 17.02
N THR A 198 9.90 23.61 15.71
CA THR A 198 9.01 24.19 14.72
C THR A 198 7.67 23.47 14.75
N ASP A 199 6.59 24.23 14.86
CA ASP A 199 5.24 23.73 14.64
C ASP A 199 4.96 23.74 13.12
N PHE A 200 4.87 22.55 12.55
CA PHE A 200 4.60 22.36 11.13
C PHE A 200 3.11 22.46 10.78
N ALA A 201 2.22 22.55 11.80
CA ALA A 201 0.80 22.74 11.57
C ALA A 201 0.52 24.11 10.95
N GLY A 202 -0.04 24.10 9.75
CA GLY A 202 -0.40 25.34 9.04
C GLY A 202 0.68 25.93 8.14
N MET A 203 1.89 25.38 8.12
CA MET A 203 2.90 25.76 7.12
C MET A 203 2.44 25.40 5.71
N GLN A 204 2.79 26.26 4.76
CA GLN A 204 2.49 26.06 3.35
C GLN A 204 3.69 25.42 2.65
N PRO A 205 3.50 24.73 1.50
CA PRO A 205 4.63 24.16 0.76
C PRO A 205 5.73 25.17 0.41
N THR A 206 5.40 26.44 0.28
CA THR A 206 6.35 27.52 -0.01
C THR A 206 7.19 27.97 1.19
N ASP A 207 6.85 27.52 2.39
CA ASP A 207 7.58 27.86 3.62
C ASP A 207 8.79 26.93 3.85
N TYR A 208 9.01 25.98 2.95
CA TYR A 208 10.12 25.02 3.00
C TYR A 208 11.15 25.28 1.90
N PRO A 209 12.45 25.07 2.18
CA PRO A 209 13.46 25.12 1.14
C PRO A 209 13.21 24.05 0.07
N ILE A 210 13.75 24.28 -1.12
CA ILE A 210 13.75 23.33 -2.23
C ILE A 210 15.17 22.86 -2.56
N LEU A 211 15.33 21.86 -3.42
CA LEU A 211 16.65 21.31 -3.72
C LEU A 211 17.63 22.30 -4.35
N SER A 212 17.15 23.30 -5.09
CA SER A 212 18.02 24.39 -5.56
C SER A 212 18.57 25.22 -4.42
N ASP A 213 17.82 25.44 -3.33
CA ASP A 213 18.31 26.18 -2.17
C ASP A 213 19.43 25.39 -1.46
N LEU A 214 19.28 24.06 -1.38
CA LEU A 214 20.33 23.19 -0.87
C LEU A 214 21.58 23.22 -1.75
N TYR A 215 21.39 23.17 -3.07
CA TYR A 215 22.49 23.25 -4.01
C TYR A 215 23.25 24.58 -3.87
N ASP A 216 22.53 25.70 -3.76
CA ASP A 216 23.11 27.03 -3.58
C ASP A 216 23.81 27.17 -2.24
N ALA A 217 23.28 26.58 -1.16
CA ALA A 217 23.97 26.54 0.13
C ALA A 217 25.28 25.78 0.09
N ILE A 218 25.32 24.63 -0.63
CA ILE A 218 26.56 23.88 -0.83
C ILE A 218 27.56 24.67 -1.71
N GLN A 219 27.07 25.35 -2.75
CA GLN A 219 27.90 26.18 -3.62
C GLN A 219 28.49 27.37 -2.84
N GLU A 220 27.70 28.06 -2.03
CA GLU A 220 28.15 29.13 -1.15
C GLU A 220 29.26 28.67 -0.19
N SER A 221 29.07 27.48 0.41
CA SER A 221 30.06 26.86 1.30
C SER A 221 31.33 26.43 0.57
N TYR A 222 31.23 26.04 -0.71
CA TYR A 222 32.37 25.72 -1.55
C TYR A 222 33.17 26.97 -1.94
N ASP A 223 32.50 28.06 -2.29
CA ASP A 223 33.10 29.31 -2.73
C ASP A 223 33.82 30.05 -1.59
N HIS A 224 33.24 29.99 -0.36
CA HIS A 224 33.75 30.61 0.85
C HIS A 224 34.44 29.62 1.80
N TYR A 225 34.98 28.52 1.26
CA TYR A 225 35.56 27.45 2.05
C TYR A 225 36.83 27.91 2.79
N GLU A 226 36.81 27.74 4.12
CA GLU A 226 37.96 27.94 5.01
C GLU A 226 38.33 26.64 5.72
N ALA A 227 39.53 26.10 5.41
CA ALA A 227 39.92 24.80 5.92
C ALA A 227 40.08 24.72 7.46
N ALA A 228 40.33 25.88 8.11
CA ALA A 228 40.48 25.94 9.57
C ALA A 228 39.15 25.75 10.33
N ASP A 229 38.02 26.12 9.71
CA ASP A 229 36.71 26.13 10.35
C ASP A 229 35.79 25.02 9.84
N SER A 230 36.23 24.22 8.86
CA SER A 230 35.41 23.19 8.20
C SER A 230 35.67 21.80 8.77
N LEU A 231 34.57 21.06 9.01
CA LEU A 231 34.62 19.64 9.45
C LEU A 231 34.88 18.67 8.31
N TYR A 232 34.83 19.12 7.06
CA TYR A 232 34.95 18.32 5.84
C TYR A 232 35.93 18.99 4.85
N PRO A 233 36.58 18.23 3.96
CA PRO A 233 37.45 18.80 2.93
C PRO A 233 36.64 19.46 1.82
N ARG A 234 37.26 20.45 1.12
CA ARG A 234 36.65 21.20 0.01
C ARG A 234 36.20 20.29 -1.13
N GLU A 235 36.97 19.25 -1.42
CA GLU A 235 36.68 18.25 -2.44
C GLU A 235 35.33 17.58 -2.23
N MET A 236 34.93 17.33 -0.97
CA MET A 236 33.65 16.75 -0.63
C MET A 236 32.48 17.61 -1.11
N LEU A 237 32.55 18.92 -0.93
CA LEU A 237 31.53 19.85 -1.42
C LEU A 237 31.43 19.82 -2.95
N ARG A 238 32.60 19.74 -3.63
CA ARG A 238 32.63 19.63 -5.08
C ARG A 238 31.98 18.35 -5.57
N ASP A 239 32.24 17.23 -4.90
CA ASP A 239 31.64 15.94 -5.25
C ASP A 239 30.14 15.93 -5.01
N LEU A 240 29.66 16.56 -3.93
CA LEU A 240 28.24 16.77 -3.68
C LEU A 240 27.59 17.64 -4.76
N LEU A 241 28.20 18.77 -5.14
CA LEU A 241 27.71 19.63 -6.22
C LEU A 241 27.59 18.87 -7.54
N LEU A 242 28.63 18.11 -7.90
CA LEU A 242 28.63 17.29 -9.12
C LEU A 242 27.55 16.19 -9.05
N GLY A 243 27.44 15.50 -7.93
CA GLY A 243 26.49 14.42 -7.75
C GLY A 243 25.02 14.85 -7.73
N LEU A 244 24.72 16.00 -7.12
CA LEU A 244 23.37 16.54 -6.99
C LEU A 244 22.93 17.42 -8.17
N HIS A 245 23.83 17.79 -9.06
CA HIS A 245 23.53 18.70 -10.17
C HIS A 245 22.30 18.26 -10.97
N SER A 246 22.19 16.97 -11.34
CA SER A 246 21.04 16.49 -12.14
C SER A 246 19.72 16.66 -11.41
N MET A 247 19.68 16.34 -10.11
CA MET A 247 18.48 16.42 -9.27
C MET A 247 18.07 17.87 -8.99
N CYS A 248 19.02 18.78 -8.82
CA CYS A 248 18.77 20.15 -8.41
C CYS A 248 18.60 21.12 -9.59
N ARG A 249 19.37 20.96 -10.66
CA ARG A 249 19.45 21.93 -11.78
C ARG A 249 19.48 21.29 -13.17
N GLY A 250 19.69 19.98 -13.24
CA GLY A 250 19.82 19.23 -14.50
C GLY A 250 18.52 18.54 -14.94
N ALA A 251 18.65 17.40 -15.62
CA ALA A 251 17.55 16.70 -16.27
C ALA A 251 16.50 16.18 -15.28
N ASP A 252 16.92 15.75 -14.09
CA ASP A 252 16.03 15.17 -13.09
C ASP A 252 15.33 16.23 -12.21
N ALA A 253 15.77 17.50 -12.29
CA ALA A 253 15.20 18.61 -11.51
C ALA A 253 13.70 18.79 -11.73
N ARG A 254 13.20 18.43 -12.91
CA ARG A 254 11.75 18.48 -13.22
C ARG A 254 10.90 17.61 -12.29
N PHE A 255 11.46 16.58 -11.69
CA PHE A 255 10.76 15.67 -10.77
C PHE A 255 10.90 16.09 -9.31
N PHE A 256 12.06 16.64 -8.93
CA PHE A 256 12.43 16.80 -7.52
C PHE A 256 12.55 18.26 -7.08
N ASN A 257 12.94 19.17 -7.98
CA ASN A 257 13.22 20.54 -7.60
C ASN A 257 11.98 21.43 -7.73
N GLY A 258 11.43 21.80 -6.61
CA GLY A 258 10.26 22.68 -6.48
C GLY A 258 9.42 22.35 -5.26
N HIS A 259 8.51 23.26 -4.93
CA HIS A 259 7.56 23.04 -3.84
C HIS A 259 6.54 21.98 -4.21
N THR A 260 6.01 21.28 -3.21
CA THR A 260 4.91 20.33 -3.39
C THR A 260 3.70 21.05 -3.99
N ASN A 261 3.24 20.59 -5.15
CA ASN A 261 2.13 21.19 -5.90
C ASN A 261 1.00 20.19 -6.19
N ILE A 262 0.77 19.29 -5.24
CA ILE A 262 -0.27 18.28 -5.34
C ILE A 262 -1.53 18.79 -4.66
N ASP A 263 -2.63 18.84 -5.41
CA ASP A 263 -3.93 19.25 -4.88
C ASP A 263 -4.43 18.24 -3.83
N ARG A 264 -5.01 18.76 -2.76
CA ARG A 264 -5.64 17.93 -1.73
C ARG A 264 -6.93 17.33 -2.30
N SER A 265 -6.93 16.03 -2.50
CA SER A 265 -8.10 15.28 -2.94
C SER A 265 -8.35 14.09 -2.03
N LYS A 266 -9.61 13.74 -1.86
CA LYS A 266 -9.98 12.52 -1.10
C LYS A 266 -9.81 11.23 -1.91
N PHE A 267 -9.60 11.33 -3.21
CA PHE A 267 -9.22 10.22 -4.07
C PHE A 267 -8.10 10.71 -4.98
N LEU A 268 -6.88 10.32 -4.68
CA LEU A 268 -5.67 10.75 -5.37
C LEU A 268 -5.01 9.54 -6.03
N VAL A 269 -4.77 9.63 -7.32
CA VAL A 269 -4.07 8.60 -8.09
C VAL A 269 -2.82 9.18 -8.71
N PHE A 270 -1.68 8.58 -8.42
CA PHE A 270 -0.41 8.84 -9.09
C PHE A 270 -0.21 7.80 -10.20
N CYS A 271 -0.27 8.23 -11.44
CA CYS A 271 0.13 7.40 -12.57
C CYS A 271 1.66 7.41 -12.68
N VAL A 272 2.25 6.23 -12.59
CA VAL A 272 3.69 6.00 -12.70
C VAL A 272 4.03 5.13 -13.92
N LYS A 273 3.17 5.10 -14.90
CA LYS A 273 3.34 4.30 -16.14
C LYS A 273 4.60 4.71 -16.88
N GLY A 274 5.47 3.76 -17.12
CA GLY A 274 6.77 3.98 -17.75
C GLY A 274 7.94 4.12 -16.78
N LEU A 275 7.69 4.00 -15.49
CA LEU A 275 8.72 4.03 -14.44
C LEU A 275 9.78 2.93 -14.66
N ASP A 276 9.38 1.77 -15.19
CA ASP A 276 10.28 0.64 -15.50
C ASP A 276 11.36 0.97 -16.53
N ASN A 277 11.11 1.95 -17.39
CA ASN A 277 12.04 2.37 -18.43
C ASN A 277 13.09 3.36 -17.93
N MET A 278 13.01 3.77 -16.67
CA MET A 278 13.96 4.71 -16.07
C MET A 278 15.17 3.99 -15.47
N ALA A 279 16.26 4.74 -15.30
CA ALA A 279 17.41 4.25 -14.57
C ALA A 279 17.01 3.85 -13.15
N GLU A 280 17.53 2.74 -12.64
CA GLU A 280 17.11 2.13 -11.37
C GLU A 280 17.20 3.11 -10.19
N ASN A 281 18.28 3.85 -10.09
CA ASN A 281 18.47 4.83 -9.03
C ASN A 281 17.43 5.97 -9.08
N LEU A 282 17.12 6.47 -10.27
CA LEU A 282 16.08 7.50 -10.46
C LEU A 282 14.70 6.95 -10.13
N ARG A 283 14.39 5.75 -10.62
CA ARG A 283 13.15 5.03 -10.31
C ARG A 283 12.95 4.88 -8.80
N ASN A 284 13.95 4.32 -8.12
CA ASN A 284 13.89 4.08 -6.68
C ASN A 284 13.72 5.39 -5.89
N THR A 285 14.38 6.47 -6.33
CA THR A 285 14.25 7.80 -5.68
C THR A 285 12.85 8.39 -5.86
N LEU A 286 12.25 8.25 -7.06
CA LEU A 286 10.87 8.67 -7.31
C LEU A 286 9.87 7.89 -6.44
N LEU A 287 10.06 6.57 -6.35
CA LEU A 287 9.25 5.71 -5.47
C LEU A 287 9.41 6.11 -4.00
N PHE A 288 10.61 6.44 -3.57
CA PHE A 288 10.86 6.97 -2.21
C PHE A 288 10.11 8.26 -1.93
N SER A 289 10.13 9.20 -2.89
CA SER A 289 9.40 10.45 -2.80
C SER A 289 7.89 10.22 -2.66
N LEU A 290 7.31 9.34 -3.50
CA LEU A 290 5.90 8.96 -3.44
C LEU A 290 5.56 8.27 -2.12
N LEU A 291 6.40 7.33 -1.66
CA LEU A 291 6.19 6.62 -0.40
C LEU A 291 6.23 7.58 0.79
N SER A 292 7.10 8.59 0.76
CA SER A 292 7.15 9.63 1.80
C SER A 292 5.83 10.39 1.88
N TYR A 293 5.31 10.82 0.75
CA TYR A 293 4.03 11.52 0.66
C TYR A 293 2.87 10.65 1.14
N MET A 294 2.82 9.39 0.68
CA MET A 294 1.77 8.44 1.08
C MET A 294 1.80 8.16 2.59
N SER A 295 2.99 7.93 3.15
CA SER A 295 3.16 7.66 4.58
C SER A 295 2.71 8.84 5.43
N ASP A 296 3.09 10.05 5.05
CA ASP A 296 2.65 11.28 5.71
C ASP A 296 1.13 11.40 5.72
N GLN A 297 0.48 11.21 4.58
CA GLN A 297 -0.98 11.28 4.50
C GLN A 297 -1.66 10.19 5.35
N LEU A 298 -1.15 8.96 5.35
CA LEU A 298 -1.69 7.85 6.14
C LEU A 298 -1.58 8.09 7.65
N LEU A 299 -0.49 8.72 8.08
CA LEU A 299 -0.19 8.93 9.51
C LEU A 299 -0.74 10.24 10.05
N THR A 300 -0.81 11.30 9.21
CA THR A 300 -1.27 12.63 9.63
C THR A 300 -2.77 12.79 9.52
N LEU A 301 -3.36 12.42 8.38
CA LEU A 301 -4.80 12.52 8.17
C LEU A 301 -5.57 11.40 8.88
N GLY A 302 -4.98 10.20 8.94
CA GLY A 302 -5.68 9.01 9.41
C GLY A 302 -6.88 8.64 8.52
N ASN A 303 -7.62 7.62 8.89
CA ASN A 303 -8.83 7.16 8.20
C ASN A 303 -8.68 7.14 6.67
N SER A 304 -7.55 6.61 6.19
CA SER A 304 -7.14 6.63 4.80
C SER A 304 -6.57 5.29 4.35
N VAL A 305 -6.61 5.05 3.04
CA VAL A 305 -6.05 3.85 2.44
C VAL A 305 -5.07 4.25 1.35
N ALA A 306 -3.86 3.68 1.41
CA ALA A 306 -2.94 3.74 0.29
C ALA A 306 -2.92 2.40 -0.45
N ALA A 307 -3.03 2.46 -1.77
CA ALA A 307 -2.96 1.29 -2.64
C ALA A 307 -1.69 1.34 -3.48
N ILE A 308 -0.97 0.24 -3.50
CA ILE A 308 0.21 0.06 -4.34
C ILE A 308 -0.10 -1.07 -5.30
N ASP A 309 -0.34 -0.73 -6.56
CA ASP A 309 -0.41 -1.71 -7.63
C ASP A 309 1.01 -2.04 -8.11
N GLU A 310 1.20 -3.26 -8.58
CA GLU A 310 2.49 -3.79 -9.03
C GLU A 310 3.62 -3.60 -7.99
N LEU A 311 3.39 -4.15 -6.80
CA LEU A 311 4.31 -4.04 -5.66
C LEU A 311 5.74 -4.52 -5.97
N TYR A 312 5.93 -5.41 -6.96
CA TYR A 312 7.26 -5.92 -7.35
C TYR A 312 8.21 -4.79 -7.78
N LEU A 313 7.69 -3.67 -8.32
CA LEU A 313 8.49 -2.50 -8.69
C LEU A 313 9.29 -1.91 -7.52
N TRP A 314 8.80 -2.12 -6.31
CA TRP A 314 9.35 -1.58 -5.06
C TRP A 314 10.36 -2.53 -4.39
N LEU A 315 10.50 -3.75 -4.91
CA LEU A 315 11.32 -4.78 -4.28
C LEU A 315 12.79 -4.75 -4.71
N SER A 316 13.17 -3.84 -5.60
CA SER A 316 14.56 -3.71 -6.07
C SER A 316 15.51 -3.13 -5.02
N ASP A 317 15.00 -2.37 -4.04
CA ASP A 317 15.82 -1.74 -3.01
C ASP A 317 15.38 -2.18 -1.60
N PRO A 318 16.29 -2.78 -0.78
CA PRO A 318 15.99 -3.21 0.59
C PRO A 318 15.50 -2.07 1.51
N THR A 319 15.93 -0.84 1.26
CA THR A 319 15.53 0.32 2.05
C THR A 319 14.06 0.63 1.80
N VAL A 320 13.63 0.65 0.53
CA VAL A 320 12.23 0.85 0.14
C VAL A 320 11.34 -0.22 0.77
N ILE A 321 11.72 -1.50 0.70
CA ILE A 321 10.99 -2.61 1.33
C ILE A 321 10.83 -2.37 2.83
N THR A 322 11.89 -1.91 3.49
CA THR A 322 11.88 -1.63 4.94
C THR A 322 10.88 -0.52 5.28
N TYR A 323 10.80 0.53 4.48
CA TYR A 323 9.84 1.61 4.67
C TYR A 323 8.39 1.14 4.49
N ILE A 324 8.08 0.35 3.44
CA ILE A 324 6.73 -0.22 3.23
C ILE A 324 6.35 -1.13 4.42
N ARG A 325 7.28 -1.97 4.87
CA ARG A 325 7.07 -2.84 6.04
C ARG A 325 6.75 -2.03 7.30
N ASN A 326 7.48 -0.95 7.53
CA ASN A 326 7.27 -0.08 8.69
C ASN A 326 5.93 0.66 8.58
N ALA A 327 5.57 1.15 7.39
CA ALA A 327 4.27 1.73 7.13
C ALA A 327 3.14 0.75 7.47
N LEU A 328 3.19 -0.51 6.98
CA LEU A 328 2.21 -1.56 7.30
C LEU A 328 2.00 -1.77 8.81
N LYS A 329 3.06 -1.68 9.60
CA LYS A 329 2.98 -1.86 11.06
C LYS A 329 2.31 -0.67 11.76
N ARG A 330 2.52 0.54 11.25
CA ARG A 330 2.14 1.80 11.90
C ARG A 330 0.74 2.29 11.54
N VAL A 331 0.32 2.13 10.29
CA VAL A 331 -0.96 2.68 9.78
C VAL A 331 -2.19 2.24 10.56
N ARG A 332 -2.17 1.05 11.18
CA ARG A 332 -3.29 0.53 11.99
C ARG A 332 -3.72 1.46 13.13
N LYS A 333 -2.76 2.21 13.72
CA LYS A 333 -3.01 3.10 14.84
C LYS A 333 -3.81 4.35 14.45
N LYS A 334 -3.80 4.69 13.16
CA LYS A 334 -4.51 5.85 12.59
C LYS A 334 -5.77 5.44 11.80
N GLU A 335 -6.26 4.21 12.00
CA GLU A 335 -7.39 3.65 11.24
C GLU A 335 -7.15 3.67 9.72
N SER A 336 -5.88 3.70 9.34
CA SER A 336 -5.42 3.68 7.96
C SER A 336 -4.99 2.26 7.56
N ALA A 337 -4.89 2.02 6.26
CA ALA A 337 -4.51 0.71 5.73
C ALA A 337 -3.67 0.83 4.45
N LEU A 338 -2.93 -0.25 4.14
CA LEU A 338 -2.25 -0.44 2.87
C LEU A 338 -2.90 -1.60 2.12
N PHE A 339 -3.25 -1.35 0.86
CA PHE A 339 -3.66 -2.38 -0.09
C PHE A 339 -2.53 -2.62 -1.08
N LEU A 340 -1.99 -3.82 -1.05
CA LEU A 340 -0.82 -4.21 -1.83
C LEU A 340 -1.26 -5.20 -2.90
N ALA A 341 -1.01 -4.91 -4.17
CA ALA A 341 -1.28 -5.82 -5.27
C ALA A 341 0.02 -6.18 -6.00
N SER A 342 0.18 -7.46 -6.36
CA SER A 342 1.34 -7.93 -7.11
C SER A 342 1.03 -9.15 -7.96
N GLN A 343 1.83 -9.33 -9.02
CA GLN A 343 1.64 -10.44 -9.96
C GLN A 343 2.42 -11.67 -9.55
N ASN A 344 3.72 -11.53 -9.25
CA ASN A 344 4.62 -12.66 -9.06
C ASN A 344 5.02 -12.84 -7.60
N LEU A 345 4.78 -14.03 -7.07
CA LEU A 345 5.25 -14.39 -5.73
C LEU A 345 6.78 -14.55 -5.67
N GLU A 346 7.41 -14.94 -6.79
CA GLU A 346 8.84 -15.21 -6.88
C GLU A 346 9.69 -13.97 -6.62
N ASP A 347 9.20 -12.78 -7.01
CA ASP A 347 9.89 -11.50 -6.79
C ASP A 347 10.13 -11.20 -5.31
N PHE A 348 9.24 -11.68 -4.44
CA PHE A 348 9.36 -11.48 -3.00
C PHE A 348 10.32 -12.43 -2.30
N THR A 349 10.71 -13.49 -2.96
CA THR A 349 11.49 -14.59 -2.35
C THR A 349 12.91 -14.65 -2.85
N GLN A 350 13.35 -13.65 -3.61
CA GLN A 350 14.71 -13.55 -4.11
C GLN A 350 15.73 -13.55 -2.96
N PRO A 351 16.91 -14.15 -3.17
CA PRO A 351 18.00 -14.11 -2.20
C PRO A 351 18.34 -12.67 -1.79
N GLY A 352 18.46 -12.42 -0.50
CA GLY A 352 18.79 -11.11 0.06
C GLY A 352 17.59 -10.25 0.49
N ILE A 353 16.39 -10.45 -0.07
CA ILE A 353 15.21 -9.67 0.32
C ILE A 353 14.12 -10.50 1.02
N ARG A 354 14.17 -11.82 0.96
CA ARG A 354 13.13 -12.73 1.49
C ARG A 354 12.72 -12.43 2.93
N GLU A 355 13.66 -12.18 3.83
CA GLU A 355 13.35 -11.89 5.23
C GLU A 355 12.71 -10.49 5.39
N LEU A 356 13.04 -9.56 4.51
CA LEU A 356 12.45 -8.22 4.50
C LEU A 356 11.01 -8.23 3.98
N THR A 357 10.72 -9.07 2.98
CA THR A 357 9.40 -9.14 2.32
C THR A 357 8.41 -10.02 3.07
N ARG A 358 8.87 -10.99 3.87
CA ARG A 358 8.00 -11.89 4.65
C ARG A 358 6.88 -11.19 5.42
N PRO A 359 7.12 -10.05 6.09
CA PRO A 359 6.06 -9.30 6.76
C PRO A 359 4.97 -8.76 5.83
N LEU A 360 5.27 -8.54 4.53
CA LEU A 360 4.29 -8.07 3.55
C LEU A 360 3.19 -9.11 3.30
N PHE A 361 3.48 -10.40 3.52
CA PHE A 361 2.50 -11.49 3.45
C PHE A 361 1.80 -11.75 4.78
N SER A 362 2.48 -11.57 5.91
CA SER A 362 1.96 -11.96 7.22
C SER A 362 1.18 -10.87 7.95
N ILE A 363 1.44 -9.59 7.66
CA ILE A 363 0.76 -8.48 8.34
C ILE A 363 -0.65 -8.23 7.79
N PRO A 364 -0.90 -8.19 6.45
CA PRO A 364 -2.24 -7.96 5.93
C PRO A 364 -3.21 -9.06 6.35
N VAL A 365 -4.31 -8.64 6.99
CA VAL A 365 -5.35 -9.58 7.46
C VAL A 365 -6.22 -10.05 6.31
N HIS A 366 -6.46 -9.19 5.33
CA HIS A 366 -7.25 -9.51 4.15
C HIS A 366 -6.33 -9.95 3.02
N GLN A 367 -6.39 -11.22 2.64
CA GLN A 367 -5.56 -11.76 1.57
C GLN A 367 -6.45 -12.33 0.47
N PHE A 368 -6.26 -11.85 -0.74
CA PHE A 368 -6.94 -12.29 -1.95
C PHE A 368 -5.92 -13.01 -2.82
N ILE A 369 -5.98 -14.32 -2.86
CA ILE A 369 -5.01 -15.18 -3.53
C ILE A 369 -5.66 -15.80 -4.75
N PHE A 370 -5.31 -15.28 -5.92
CA PHE A 370 -5.66 -15.87 -7.21
C PHE A 370 -4.74 -17.05 -7.54
N SER A 371 -4.99 -17.73 -8.66
CA SER A 371 -4.12 -18.82 -9.09
C SER A 371 -2.68 -18.38 -9.27
N GLY A 372 -1.73 -19.20 -8.80
CA GLY A 372 -0.30 -19.02 -9.06
C GLY A 372 0.14 -19.39 -10.47
N GLY A 373 -0.77 -19.92 -11.30
CA GLY A 373 -0.44 -20.36 -12.66
C GLY A 373 0.63 -21.44 -12.67
N ASN A 374 1.78 -21.16 -13.29
CA ASN A 374 2.89 -22.12 -13.45
C ASN A 374 3.91 -22.12 -12.28
N VAL A 375 3.65 -21.35 -11.22
CA VAL A 375 4.51 -21.33 -10.04
C VAL A 375 4.52 -22.71 -9.38
N ASP A 376 5.68 -23.14 -8.90
CA ASP A 376 5.82 -24.44 -8.20
C ASP A 376 4.82 -24.50 -7.03
N LYS A 377 4.04 -25.59 -6.99
CA LYS A 377 2.98 -25.81 -6.02
C LYS A 377 3.48 -25.71 -4.57
N LYS A 378 4.58 -26.39 -4.27
CA LYS A 378 5.12 -26.44 -2.90
C LYS A 378 5.60 -25.06 -2.48
N PHE A 379 6.33 -24.39 -3.37
CA PHE A 379 6.80 -23.02 -3.16
C PHE A 379 5.64 -22.05 -2.89
N PHE A 380 4.56 -22.14 -3.68
CA PHE A 380 3.38 -21.29 -3.53
C PHE A 380 2.65 -21.54 -2.20
N MET A 381 2.44 -22.82 -1.86
CA MET A 381 1.78 -23.21 -0.62
C MET A 381 2.58 -22.81 0.63
N ASP A 382 3.88 -23.08 0.64
CA ASP A 382 4.75 -22.80 1.79
C ASP A 382 4.85 -21.30 2.09
N ASN A 383 4.97 -20.45 1.06
CA ASN A 383 5.10 -19.01 1.25
C ASN A 383 3.78 -18.34 1.65
N LEU A 384 2.63 -18.82 1.14
CA LEU A 384 1.31 -18.28 1.45
C LEU A 384 0.60 -19.01 2.59
N GLN A 385 1.25 -20.03 3.17
CA GLN A 385 0.70 -20.85 4.25
C GLN A 385 -0.68 -21.41 3.89
N LEU A 386 -0.74 -22.10 2.74
CA LEU A 386 -1.96 -22.73 2.23
C LEU A 386 -1.97 -24.22 2.54
N GLU A 387 -3.16 -24.72 2.90
CA GLU A 387 -3.42 -26.15 2.94
C GLU A 387 -3.63 -26.71 1.53
N GLU A 388 -3.46 -28.02 1.36
CA GLU A 388 -3.70 -28.72 0.10
C GLU A 388 -5.12 -28.50 -0.44
N SER A 389 -6.10 -28.48 0.46
CA SER A 389 -7.51 -28.22 0.16
C SER A 389 -7.75 -26.80 -0.35
N GLU A 390 -7.05 -25.81 0.21
CA GLU A 390 -7.13 -24.40 -0.19
C GLU A 390 -6.47 -24.19 -1.56
N TYR A 391 -5.29 -24.78 -1.77
CA TYR A 391 -4.62 -24.72 -3.07
C TYR A 391 -5.45 -25.35 -4.18
N ALA A 392 -6.09 -26.48 -3.91
CA ALA A 392 -6.95 -27.16 -4.88
C ALA A 392 -8.12 -26.27 -5.39
N LEU A 393 -8.59 -25.30 -4.60
CA LEU A 393 -9.66 -24.38 -4.98
C LEU A 393 -9.21 -23.33 -6.02
N ILE A 394 -7.92 -23.00 -6.05
CA ILE A 394 -7.37 -21.93 -6.90
C ILE A 394 -6.34 -22.44 -7.92
N ARG A 395 -6.12 -23.76 -7.96
CA ARG A 395 -5.16 -24.37 -8.89
C ARG A 395 -5.47 -24.03 -10.34
N ASP A 396 -6.74 -24.14 -10.71
CA ASP A 396 -7.18 -23.90 -12.08
C ASP A 396 -7.63 -22.43 -12.19
N PRO A 397 -6.93 -21.61 -13.01
CA PRO A 397 -7.19 -20.18 -13.06
C PRO A 397 -8.57 -19.90 -13.65
N GLN A 398 -9.41 -19.23 -12.87
CA GLN A 398 -10.70 -18.70 -13.31
C GLN A 398 -10.70 -17.19 -13.09
N ARG A 399 -11.00 -16.43 -14.14
CA ARG A 399 -11.03 -14.97 -14.07
C ARG A 399 -12.02 -14.50 -12.99
N GLY A 400 -11.52 -13.67 -12.07
CA GLY A 400 -12.31 -13.12 -10.96
C GLY A 400 -12.50 -14.10 -9.80
N SER A 401 -11.95 -15.32 -9.84
CA SER A 401 -12.02 -16.29 -8.74
C SER A 401 -10.73 -16.29 -7.94
N CYS A 402 -10.83 -16.13 -6.62
CA CYS A 402 -9.70 -16.18 -5.71
C CYS A 402 -10.05 -16.80 -4.36
N LEU A 403 -9.06 -17.27 -3.65
CA LEU A 403 -9.17 -17.62 -2.24
C LEU A 403 -9.08 -16.32 -1.42
N TYR A 404 -10.17 -15.97 -0.75
CA TYR A 404 -10.19 -14.87 0.20
C TYR A 404 -9.95 -15.37 1.61
N LYS A 405 -8.84 -14.94 2.23
CA LYS A 405 -8.50 -15.21 3.63
C LYS A 405 -8.74 -13.94 4.44
N CYS A 406 -9.41 -14.07 5.57
CA CYS A 406 -9.65 -12.96 6.51
C CYS A 406 -9.51 -13.48 7.95
N GLY A 407 -8.35 -13.29 8.55
CA GLY A 407 -8.03 -13.96 9.80
C GLY A 407 -8.13 -15.48 9.66
N ASN A 408 -8.98 -16.10 10.47
CA ASN A 408 -9.22 -17.56 10.42
C ASN A 408 -10.28 -17.97 9.37
N GLU A 409 -10.98 -17.02 8.76
CA GLU A 409 -12.03 -17.30 7.77
C GLU A 409 -11.44 -17.52 6.38
N ARG A 410 -12.05 -18.41 5.59
CA ARG A 410 -11.66 -18.78 4.23
C ARG A 410 -12.87 -18.86 3.33
N TYR A 411 -12.81 -18.21 2.17
CA TYR A 411 -13.87 -18.20 1.17
C TYR A 411 -13.28 -18.39 -0.22
N LEU A 412 -13.89 -19.25 -1.04
CA LEU A 412 -13.66 -19.19 -2.48
C LEU A 412 -14.54 -18.06 -3.03
N LEU A 413 -13.94 -16.93 -3.30
CA LEU A 413 -14.62 -15.71 -3.72
C LEU A 413 -14.65 -15.60 -5.25
N GLN A 414 -15.84 -15.48 -5.82
CA GLN A 414 -16.01 -14.96 -7.16
C GLN A 414 -16.25 -13.44 -7.05
N VAL A 415 -15.25 -12.67 -7.44
CA VAL A 415 -15.30 -11.20 -7.36
C VAL A 415 -16.39 -10.65 -8.29
N GLN A 416 -17.26 -9.85 -7.73
CA GLN A 416 -18.36 -9.25 -8.46
C GLN A 416 -18.65 -7.85 -7.91
N ALA A 417 -18.56 -6.83 -8.73
CA ALA A 417 -19.03 -5.50 -8.37
C ALA A 417 -20.50 -5.33 -8.72
N PRO A 418 -21.28 -4.54 -7.96
CA PRO A 418 -22.60 -4.08 -8.38
C PRO A 418 -22.51 -3.28 -9.70
N GLU A 419 -23.54 -3.32 -10.54
CA GLU A 419 -23.55 -2.69 -11.86
C GLU A 419 -23.19 -1.19 -11.81
N TYR A 420 -23.72 -0.46 -10.81
CA TYR A 420 -23.42 0.95 -10.66
C TYR A 420 -21.93 1.25 -10.37
N LYS A 421 -21.22 0.33 -9.70
CA LYS A 421 -19.77 0.45 -9.48
C LYS A 421 -18.98 0.06 -10.70
N GLN A 422 -19.42 -0.98 -11.43
CA GLN A 422 -18.78 -1.37 -12.69
C GLN A 422 -18.77 -0.23 -13.71
N ALA A 423 -19.82 0.59 -13.74
CA ALA A 423 -19.91 1.75 -14.60
C ALA A 423 -18.84 2.82 -14.31
N LEU A 424 -18.28 2.84 -13.08
CA LEU A 424 -17.24 3.79 -12.67
C LEU A 424 -15.83 3.34 -13.09
N PHE A 425 -15.60 2.03 -13.31
CA PHE A 425 -14.26 1.46 -13.51
C PHE A 425 -13.67 1.79 -14.90
N GLY A 426 -14.45 2.33 -15.81
CA GLY A 426 -14.02 2.58 -17.18
C GLY A 426 -13.79 1.31 -17.99
N THR A 427 -13.05 1.45 -19.07
CA THR A 427 -12.73 0.35 -20.01
C THR A 427 -11.29 -0.17 -19.88
N ALA A 428 -10.42 0.56 -19.20
CA ALA A 428 -9.04 0.17 -18.99
C ALA A 428 -8.94 -1.04 -18.02
N GLY A 429 -7.96 -1.92 -18.26
CA GLY A 429 -7.77 -3.13 -17.47
C GLY A 429 -8.58 -4.34 -17.95
N GLY A 430 -9.23 -4.22 -19.08
CA GLY A 430 -9.98 -5.29 -19.76
C GLY A 430 -11.28 -5.68 -19.02
N ARG A 431 -12.38 -5.74 -19.76
CA ARG A 431 -13.67 -6.30 -19.31
C ARG A 431 -13.67 -7.82 -19.30
#